data_b3a31a8a0d1cca3004229e752e63240e
#
_entry.id   b3a31a8a0d1cca3004229e752e63240e
#
_cell.length_a   1.000
_cell.length_b   1.000
_cell.length_c   1.000
_cell.angle_alpha   90.00
_cell.angle_beta   90.00
_cell.angle_gamma   90.00
#
_symmetry.space_group_name_H-M   'P 1'
#
loop_
_entity.id
_entity.type
_entity.pdbx_description
1 polymer ?
#
loop_
_entity_poly.entity_id
_entity_poly.type
_entity_poly.pdbx_seq_one_letter_code
_entity_poly.pdbx_strand_id
1 'polypeptide(L)'
;MAEKGTTKKVGRLIRSARMHRGLTQKDLAKKLGVRSGSYVGMLESGLCKGIGIGRLEEIASFLHVNGVERYRWLAAAGHLHPQLFGALMKSPEQWDEIVQLLGGRTRKKARS
;
A
#
# COMPACT_ATOMS: atom_id res chain seq x y z
N MET A 1 -16.88 2.40 4.52
CA MET A 1 -16.51 2.81 3.46
C MET A 1 -15.15 3.21 3.17
N ALA A 2 -14.46 3.92 4.02
CA ALA A 2 -13.07 4.24 3.79
C ALA A 2 -12.27 2.98 3.65
N GLU A 3 -12.58 1.99 4.42
CA GLU A 3 -11.86 0.77 4.31
C GLU A 3 -12.01 0.07 3.00
N LYS A 4 -13.21 0.08 2.46
CA LYS A 4 -13.41 -0.53 1.20
C LYS A 4 -12.67 0.19 0.12
N GLY A 5 -12.68 1.50 0.14
CA GLY A 5 -11.95 2.28 -0.84
C GLY A 5 -10.47 2.00 -0.77
N THR A 6 -9.96 1.87 0.45
CA THR A 6 -8.54 1.61 0.66
C THR A 6 -8.13 0.26 0.09
N THR A 7 -8.92 -0.78 0.35
CA THR A 7 -8.55 -2.09 -0.15
C THR A 7 -8.66 -2.18 -1.65
N LYS A 8 -9.61 -1.46 -2.25
CA LYS A 8 -9.71 -1.46 -3.69
C LYS A 8 -8.52 -0.74 -4.31
N LYS A 9 -8.09 0.35 -3.69
CA LYS A 9 -6.98 1.10 -4.19
C LYS A 9 -5.70 0.25 -4.18
N VAL A 10 -5.43 -0.41 -3.08
CA VAL A 10 -4.22 -1.20 -3.01
C VAL A 10 -4.32 -2.41 -3.94
N GLY A 11 -5.53 -2.94 -4.12
CA GLY A 11 -5.73 -4.05 -5.04
C GLY A 11 -5.35 -3.69 -6.46
N ARG A 12 -5.71 -2.47 -6.88
CA ARG A 12 -5.35 -2.02 -8.21
C ARG A 12 -3.86 -1.83 -8.36
N LEU A 13 -3.21 -1.33 -7.31
CA LEU A 13 -1.76 -1.16 -7.34
C LEU A 13 -1.06 -2.50 -7.49
N ILE A 14 -1.52 -3.50 -6.75
CA ILE A 14 -0.94 -4.82 -6.83
C ILE A 14 -1.13 -5.41 -8.23
N ARG A 15 -2.34 -5.28 -8.77
CA ARG A 15 -2.62 -5.83 -10.07
C ARG A 15 -1.77 -5.17 -11.15
N SER A 16 -1.68 -3.85 -11.11
CA SER A 16 -0.91 -3.11 -12.08
C SER A 16 0.56 -3.50 -12.05
N ALA A 17 1.13 -3.58 -10.85
CA ALA A 17 2.53 -3.95 -10.73
C ALA A 17 2.77 -5.39 -11.15
N ARG A 18 1.84 -6.28 -10.83
CA ARG A 18 1.95 -7.67 -11.21
C ARG A 18 1.96 -7.82 -12.74
N MET A 19 1.01 -7.15 -13.37
CA MET A 19 0.90 -7.23 -14.82
C MET A 19 2.11 -6.61 -15.51
N HIS A 20 2.62 -5.54 -14.92
CA HIS A 20 3.80 -4.89 -15.46
C HIS A 20 5.01 -5.83 -15.43
N ARG A 21 5.03 -6.74 -14.46
CA ARG A 21 6.12 -7.71 -14.37
C ARG A 21 5.84 -8.98 -15.16
N GLY A 22 4.69 -9.05 -15.83
CA GLY A 22 4.36 -10.23 -16.62
C GLY A 22 4.00 -11.45 -15.81
N LEU A 23 3.55 -11.24 -14.57
CA LEU A 23 3.22 -12.38 -13.71
C LEU A 23 1.72 -12.62 -13.68
N THR A 24 1.33 -13.89 -13.59
CA THR A 24 -0.08 -14.22 -13.41
C THR A 24 -0.39 -14.18 -11.93
N GLN A 25 -1.67 -14.23 -11.60
CA GLN A 25 -2.08 -14.30 -10.19
C GLN A 25 -1.51 -15.56 -9.55
N LYS A 26 -1.47 -16.63 -10.30
CA LYS A 26 -0.93 -17.88 -9.80
C LYS A 26 0.57 -17.77 -9.53
N ASP A 27 1.28 -17.07 -10.40
CA ASP A 27 2.71 -16.86 -10.21
C ASP A 27 2.98 -16.12 -8.91
N LEU A 28 2.23 -15.06 -8.67
CA LEU A 28 2.42 -14.30 -7.44
C LEU A 28 2.04 -15.13 -6.24
N ALA A 29 0.98 -15.90 -6.34
CA ALA A 29 0.56 -16.76 -5.24
C ALA A 29 1.65 -17.75 -4.86
N LYS A 30 2.35 -18.27 -5.86
CA LYS A 30 3.43 -19.18 -5.60
C LYS A 30 4.55 -18.49 -4.84
N LYS A 31 4.89 -17.27 -5.24
CA LYS A 31 5.94 -16.55 -4.56
C LYS A 31 5.55 -16.26 -3.11
N LEU A 32 4.27 -16.07 -2.86
CA LEU A 32 3.80 -15.77 -1.52
C LEU A 32 3.60 -17.03 -0.67
N GLY A 33 3.70 -18.17 -1.30
CA GLY A 33 3.50 -19.42 -0.57
C GLY A 33 2.06 -19.72 -0.24
N VAL A 34 1.11 -19.12 -0.99
CA VAL A 34 -0.29 -19.42 -0.76
C VAL A 34 -0.76 -20.44 -1.77
N ARG A 35 -1.89 -21.10 -1.46
CA ARG A 35 -2.31 -22.20 -2.26
C ARG A 35 -2.68 -21.94 -3.68
N SER A 36 -3.34 -20.88 -3.96
CA SER A 36 -3.79 -20.63 -5.32
C SER A 36 -3.85 -19.18 -5.62
N GLY A 37 -4.09 -18.85 -6.89
CA GLY A 37 -4.21 -17.47 -7.30
C GLY A 37 -5.47 -16.79 -6.78
N SER A 38 -6.39 -17.55 -6.20
CA SER A 38 -7.62 -16.97 -5.68
C SER A 38 -7.37 -15.90 -4.64
N TYR A 39 -6.39 -16.13 -3.78
CA TYR A 39 -6.06 -15.16 -2.76
C TYR A 39 -5.60 -13.85 -3.40
N VAL A 40 -4.75 -13.96 -4.40
CA VAL A 40 -4.26 -12.78 -5.10
C VAL A 40 -5.43 -12.07 -5.81
N GLY A 41 -6.31 -12.85 -6.41
CA GLY A 41 -7.49 -12.29 -7.06
C GLY A 41 -8.37 -11.52 -6.09
N MET A 42 -8.52 -12.03 -4.87
CA MET A 42 -9.30 -11.35 -3.87
C MET A 42 -8.64 -10.05 -3.42
N LEU A 43 -7.33 -10.07 -3.30
CA LEU A 43 -6.61 -8.87 -2.95
C LEU A 43 -6.78 -7.82 -4.03
N GLU A 44 -6.64 -8.23 -5.28
CA GLU A 44 -6.70 -7.29 -6.39
C GLU A 44 -8.08 -6.70 -6.61
N SER A 45 -9.12 -7.44 -6.26
CA SER A 45 -10.46 -6.94 -6.44
C SER A 45 -10.97 -6.17 -5.23
N GLY A 46 -10.19 -6.11 -4.19
CA GLY A 46 -10.58 -5.36 -3.01
C GLY A 46 -11.55 -6.11 -2.11
N LEU A 47 -11.63 -7.41 -2.27
CA LEU A 47 -12.54 -8.21 -1.46
C LEU A 47 -12.01 -8.55 -0.08
N CYS A 48 -10.70 -8.41 0.11
CA CYS A 48 -10.16 -8.65 1.43
C CYS A 48 -10.43 -7.45 2.31
N LYS A 49 -10.69 -7.70 3.57
CA LYS A 49 -10.97 -6.63 4.49
C LYS A 49 -9.81 -5.70 4.68
N GLY A 50 -8.65 -6.21 4.58
CA GLY A 50 -7.47 -5.40 4.71
C GLY A 50 -6.28 -6.26 4.43
N ILE A 51 -5.11 -5.66 4.43
CA ILE A 51 -3.90 -6.42 4.20
C ILE A 51 -2.87 -5.91 5.18
N GLY A 52 -2.26 -6.80 5.93
CA GLY A 52 -1.28 -6.42 6.92
C GLY A 52 -0.03 -5.85 6.29
N ILE A 53 0.68 -5.04 7.06
CA ILE A 53 1.87 -4.38 6.53
C ILE A 53 2.93 -5.39 6.10
N GLY A 54 3.09 -6.47 6.86
CA GLY A 54 4.09 -7.48 6.51
C GLY A 54 3.80 -8.15 5.17
N ARG A 55 2.53 -8.53 4.97
CA ARG A 55 2.15 -9.17 3.73
C ARG A 55 2.27 -8.19 2.56
N LEU A 56 1.90 -6.94 2.76
CA LEU A 56 1.97 -5.97 1.70
C LEU A 56 3.42 -5.69 1.33
N GLU A 57 4.31 -5.62 2.32
CA GLU A 57 5.72 -5.43 2.03
C GLU A 57 6.31 -6.63 1.30
N GLU A 58 5.85 -7.81 1.64
CA GLU A 58 6.28 -9.01 0.97
C GLU A 58 5.90 -8.97 -0.51
N ILE A 59 4.65 -8.59 -0.79
CA ILE A 59 4.18 -8.48 -2.16
C ILE A 59 4.98 -7.42 -2.90
N ALA A 60 5.19 -6.28 -2.26
CA ALA A 60 5.95 -5.20 -2.89
C ALA A 60 7.36 -5.66 -3.25
N SER A 61 7.97 -6.45 -2.38
CA SER A 61 9.31 -6.97 -2.64
C SER A 61 9.32 -7.90 -3.84
N PHE A 62 8.35 -8.80 -3.91
CA PHE A 62 8.31 -9.73 -5.04
C PHE A 62 8.03 -9.00 -6.35
N LEU A 63 7.35 -7.87 -6.30
CA LEU A 63 7.04 -7.12 -7.49
C LEU A 63 8.04 -5.99 -7.73
N HIS A 64 9.08 -5.94 -6.91
CA HIS A 64 10.15 -4.95 -7.05
C HIS A 64 9.67 -3.52 -6.92
N VAL A 65 8.73 -3.30 -6.02
CA VAL A 65 8.22 -1.97 -5.75
C VAL A 65 9.05 -1.40 -4.61
N ASN A 66 9.78 -0.34 -4.89
CA ASN A 66 10.70 0.24 -3.93
C ASN A 66 10.51 1.73 -3.76
N GLY A 67 11.21 2.30 -2.81
CA GLY A 67 11.26 3.74 -2.63
C GLY A 67 9.91 4.36 -2.33
N VAL A 68 9.68 5.51 -2.93
CA VAL A 68 8.45 6.25 -2.67
C VAL A 68 7.22 5.44 -3.05
N GLU A 69 7.31 4.66 -4.08
CA GLU A 69 6.17 3.87 -4.52
C GLU A 69 5.76 2.86 -3.44
N ARG A 70 6.74 2.31 -2.75
CA ARG A 70 6.45 1.36 -1.69
C ARG A 70 5.69 2.04 -0.55
N TYR A 71 6.08 3.27 -0.21
CA TYR A 71 5.38 4.02 0.81
C TYR A 71 3.95 4.36 0.36
N ARG A 72 3.76 4.61 -0.92
CA ARG A 72 2.43 4.87 -1.44
C ARG A 72 1.53 3.65 -1.29
N TRP A 73 2.10 2.47 -1.51
CA TRP A 73 1.35 1.25 -1.33
C TRP A 73 0.88 1.10 0.11
N LEU A 74 1.80 1.34 1.04
CA LEU A 74 1.45 1.22 2.45
C LEU A 74 0.40 2.23 2.85
N ALA A 75 0.53 3.45 2.35
CA ALA A 75 -0.45 4.48 2.67
C ALA A 75 -1.81 4.13 2.08
N ALA A 76 -1.83 3.57 0.87
CA ALA A 76 -3.08 3.19 0.24
C ALA A 76 -3.79 2.10 1.04
N ALA A 77 -3.05 1.28 1.74
CA ALA A 77 -3.61 0.23 2.57
C ALA A 77 -3.92 0.71 3.98
N GLY A 78 -3.67 1.97 4.26
CA GLY A 78 -3.96 2.52 5.58
C GLY A 78 -2.86 2.34 6.59
N HIS A 79 -1.64 2.05 6.13
CA HIS A 79 -0.51 1.84 7.03
C HIS A 79 0.47 2.98 6.97
N LEU A 80 1.13 3.24 8.08
CA LEU A 80 2.18 4.23 8.12
C LEU A 80 3.47 3.47 8.39
N HIS A 81 4.37 3.52 7.44
CA HIS A 81 5.63 2.80 7.58
C HIS A 81 6.39 3.32 8.80
N PRO A 82 7.01 2.43 9.58
CA PRO A 82 7.72 2.87 10.79
C PRO A 82 8.76 3.97 10.54
N GLN A 83 9.43 3.92 9.42
CA GLN A 83 10.42 4.96 9.14
C GLN A 83 9.78 6.31 8.91
N LEU A 84 8.60 6.32 8.28
CA LEU A 84 7.90 7.57 8.08
C LEU A 84 7.36 8.08 9.40
N PHE A 85 6.90 7.17 10.24
CA PHE A 85 6.40 7.55 11.54
C PHE A 85 7.52 8.20 12.35
N GLY A 86 8.71 7.61 12.29
CA GLY A 86 9.87 8.17 12.98
C GLY A 86 10.21 9.56 12.47
N ALA A 87 10.12 9.76 11.16
CA ALA A 87 10.41 11.06 10.59
C ALA A 87 9.39 12.10 11.03
N LEU A 88 8.12 11.70 11.12
CA LEU A 88 7.10 12.61 11.59
C LEU A 88 7.39 13.06 13.01
N MET A 89 7.79 12.13 13.85
CA MET A 89 8.06 12.47 15.23
C MET A 89 9.28 13.37 15.38
N LYS A 90 10.23 13.25 14.47
CA LYS A 90 11.42 14.05 14.56
C LYS A 90 11.30 15.43 13.93
N SER A 91 10.45 15.59 12.97
CA SER A 91 10.33 16.85 12.25
C SER A 91 8.90 17.31 12.15
N PRO A 92 8.34 17.78 13.24
CA PRO A 92 6.94 18.23 13.22
C PRO A 92 6.67 19.31 12.19
N GLU A 93 7.66 20.11 11.89
CA GLU A 93 7.44 21.18 10.94
C GLU A 93 7.19 20.66 9.53
N GLN A 94 7.49 19.38 9.28
CA GLN A 94 7.27 18.82 7.97
C GLN A 94 6.05 17.93 7.92
N TRP A 95 5.26 17.93 8.99
CA TRP A 95 4.12 17.04 9.04
C TRP A 95 3.15 17.28 7.89
N ASP A 96 2.91 18.52 7.52
CA ASP A 96 1.97 18.80 6.45
C ASP A 96 2.42 18.18 5.14
N GLU A 97 3.69 18.30 4.83
CA GLU A 97 4.22 17.73 3.61
C GLU A 97 4.11 16.21 3.63
N ILE A 98 4.45 15.62 4.75
CA ILE A 98 4.42 14.17 4.85
C ILE A 98 2.98 13.66 4.75
N VAL A 99 2.05 14.37 5.38
CA VAL A 99 0.66 13.97 5.31
C VAL A 99 0.16 14.05 3.88
N GLN A 100 0.58 15.05 3.13
CA GLN A 100 0.18 15.14 1.75
C GLN A 100 0.76 14.00 0.92
N LEU A 101 2.00 13.61 1.21
CA LEU A 101 2.60 12.50 0.49
C LEU A 101 1.85 11.22 0.76
N LEU A 102 1.24 11.10 1.93
CA LEU A 102 0.49 9.92 2.28
C LEU A 102 -0.96 9.99 1.80
N GLY A 103 -1.30 11.03 1.05
CA GLY A 103 -2.64 11.14 0.51
C GLY A 103 -3.63 11.83 1.41
N GLY A 104 -3.15 12.43 2.50
CA GLY A 104 -4.05 13.12 3.41
C GLY A 104 -4.24 14.56 3.06
N ARG A 105 -5.11 15.24 3.82
CA ARG A 105 -5.32 16.61 3.64
C ARG A 105 -4.77 17.39 4.75
N THR A 106 -4.15 18.51 4.50
CA THR A 106 -3.64 19.32 5.56
C THR A 106 -4.77 20.17 6.04
N ARG A 107 -4.77 20.42 7.34
CA ARG A 107 -5.76 21.18 7.86
C ARG A 107 -5.38 22.49 8.17
N LYS A 108 -4.18 22.76 8.32
CA LYS A 108 -3.77 23.95 8.72
C LYS A 108 -4.17 25.03 7.86
N LYS A 109 -4.36 24.85 6.65
CA LYS A 109 -4.65 25.90 5.87
C LYS A 109 -5.94 26.35 6.30
N ALA A 110 -6.64 25.60 6.90
CA ALA A 110 -7.89 26.02 7.28
C ALA A 110 -7.79 27.13 8.23
N ARG A 111 -6.92 27.21 9.02
CA ARG A 111 -6.91 28.12 9.93
C ARG A 111 -6.07 29.10 9.82
N SER A 112 -5.38 28.95 9.39
CA SER A 112 -4.46 29.90 9.39
C SER A 112 -4.89 30.99 8.99
#